data_3c6a0c2fbe2ea786b5636b7b3a114ff4
#
_entry.id   3c6a0c2fbe2ea786b5636b7b3a114ff4
#
_cell.length_a   1.000
_cell.length_b   1.000
_cell.length_c   1.000
_cell.angle_alpha   90.00
_cell.angle_beta   90.00
_cell.angle_gamma   90.00
#
_symmetry.space_group_name_H-M   'P 1'
#
loop_
_entity.id
_entity.type
_entity.pdbx_description
1 polymer ?
#
loop_
_entity_poly.entity_id
_entity_poly.type
_entity_poly.pdbx_seq_one_letter_code
_entity_poly.pdbx_strand_id
1 'polypeptide(L)'
;MECLTNNHSDRISKAARPSEVAPLLWGKVMKPQFDVSTAGDMPRVVISGNYYGSKCMPSLNNLLAAYGKNPKAGGSLKRKFQRICCDEIRDQLGNWKASKPLIGHFIHYEPRDGHLRDLANVQAFASKVFWDGMQDCGTIKGDDPRYLLNETHDYYLLPDKYGEPRIEIYLEEVDDEC
;
A
#
# COMPACT_ATOMS: atom_id res chain seq x y z
N MET A 1 9.76 -22.49 29.77
CA MET A 1 9.59 -21.12 29.21
C MET A 1 9.72 -21.26 27.71
N GLU A 2 8.61 -21.55 27.03
CA GLU A 2 8.59 -21.69 25.58
C GLU A 2 8.33 -20.33 24.96
N CYS A 3 9.29 -19.90 24.13
CA CYS A 3 9.20 -18.67 23.35
C CYS A 3 8.22 -18.90 22.20
N LEU A 4 7.03 -18.32 22.27
CA LEU A 4 6.07 -18.29 21.15
C LEU A 4 6.64 -17.37 20.06
N THR A 5 7.31 -17.94 19.09
CA THR A 5 7.65 -17.26 17.83
C THR A 5 6.36 -17.09 17.04
N ASN A 6 5.80 -15.88 17.06
CA ASN A 6 4.68 -15.48 16.21
C ASN A 6 5.18 -15.45 14.75
N ASN A 7 4.90 -16.52 14.01
CA ASN A 7 5.17 -16.60 12.58
C ASN A 7 4.20 -15.68 11.82
N HIS A 8 4.61 -14.44 11.62
CA HIS A 8 3.85 -13.45 10.84
C HIS A 8 3.79 -13.82 9.34
N SER A 9 4.80 -14.59 8.85
CA SER A 9 4.88 -15.07 7.47
C SER A 9 3.73 -16.02 7.05
N ASP A 10 3.17 -16.79 8.00
CA ASP A 10 2.11 -17.75 7.68
C ASP A 10 0.74 -17.11 7.45
N ARG A 11 0.53 -15.87 7.86
CA ARG A 11 -0.74 -15.16 7.62
C ARG A 11 -0.86 -14.58 6.22
N ILE A 12 0.26 -14.24 5.59
CA ILE A 12 0.29 -13.67 4.23
C ILE A 12 -0.02 -14.74 3.18
N SER A 13 0.28 -16.02 3.46
CA SER A 13 0.08 -17.14 2.52
C SER A 13 -1.39 -17.49 2.23
N LYS A 14 -2.35 -16.97 3.03
CA LYS A 14 -3.80 -17.22 2.85
C LYS A 14 -4.55 -16.13 2.09
N ALA A 15 -3.88 -15.03 1.73
CA ALA A 15 -4.52 -13.99 0.93
C ALA A 15 -4.68 -14.46 -0.52
N ALA A 16 -5.86 -14.26 -1.11
CA ALA A 16 -6.11 -14.57 -2.51
C ALA A 16 -5.07 -13.89 -3.41
N ARG A 17 -4.53 -14.63 -4.38
CA ARG A 17 -3.58 -14.09 -5.34
C ARG A 17 -4.34 -13.19 -6.33
N PRO A 18 -3.69 -12.15 -6.92
CA PRO A 18 -4.31 -11.29 -7.92
C PRO A 18 -4.94 -12.05 -9.09
N SER A 19 -4.37 -13.19 -9.48
CA SER A 19 -4.89 -14.06 -10.53
C SER A 19 -6.23 -14.74 -10.17
N GLU A 20 -6.62 -14.76 -8.89
CA GLU A 20 -7.87 -15.37 -8.42
C GLU A 20 -9.02 -14.36 -8.30
N VAL A 21 -8.72 -13.06 -8.40
CA VAL A 21 -9.71 -11.98 -8.28
C VAL A 21 -9.64 -11.12 -9.53
N ALA A 22 -10.59 -11.29 -10.44
CA ALA A 22 -10.67 -10.40 -11.61
C ALA A 22 -11.04 -8.97 -11.19
N PRO A 23 -10.41 -7.93 -11.74
CA PRO A 23 -10.78 -6.55 -11.48
C PRO A 23 -12.20 -6.28 -11.99
N LEU A 24 -13.15 -6.10 -11.08
CA LEU A 24 -14.55 -5.82 -11.39
C LEU A 24 -14.89 -4.40 -10.97
N LEU A 25 -14.80 -3.46 -11.90
CA LEU A 25 -15.47 -2.18 -11.79
C LEU A 25 -16.75 -2.21 -12.63
N TRP A 26 -17.92 -2.22 -11.97
CA TRP A 26 -19.24 -2.06 -12.60
C TRP A 26 -19.54 -3.05 -13.76
N GLY A 27 -19.19 -4.31 -13.60
CA GLY A 27 -19.47 -5.35 -14.59
C GLY A 27 -18.56 -5.34 -15.83
N LYS A 28 -17.58 -4.46 -15.91
CA LYS A 28 -16.51 -4.50 -16.90
C LYS A 28 -15.21 -5.00 -16.25
N VAL A 29 -14.59 -6.02 -16.82
CA VAL A 29 -13.22 -6.40 -16.51
C VAL A 29 -12.32 -5.30 -17.08
N MET A 30 -11.75 -4.46 -16.22
CA MET A 30 -10.73 -3.51 -16.65
C MET A 30 -9.37 -4.23 -16.72
N LYS A 31 -8.59 -3.94 -17.75
CA LYS A 31 -7.22 -4.41 -17.81
C LYS A 31 -6.43 -3.67 -16.72
N PRO A 32 -5.74 -4.38 -15.80
CA PRO A 32 -4.92 -3.75 -14.79
C PRO A 32 -3.81 -2.92 -15.45
N GLN A 33 -3.39 -1.85 -14.78
CA GLN A 33 -2.24 -1.04 -15.22
C GLN A 33 -0.93 -1.79 -14.99
N PHE A 34 -0.89 -2.61 -13.93
CA PHE A 34 0.25 -3.44 -13.58
C PHE A 34 -0.15 -4.93 -13.57
N ASP A 35 0.61 -5.74 -14.31
CA ASP A 35 0.42 -7.19 -14.30
C ASP A 35 1.31 -7.84 -13.23
N VAL A 36 0.70 -8.24 -12.12
CA VAL A 36 1.40 -8.89 -11.01
C VAL A 36 2.14 -10.16 -11.42
N SER A 37 1.71 -10.82 -12.50
CA SER A 37 2.40 -12.03 -12.99
C SER A 37 3.81 -11.72 -13.53
N THR A 38 4.07 -10.47 -13.90
CA THR A 38 5.36 -9.99 -14.37
C THR A 38 6.27 -9.45 -13.26
N ALA A 39 5.73 -9.33 -12.01
CA ALA A 39 6.47 -8.75 -10.90
C ALA A 39 7.74 -9.54 -10.50
N GLY A 40 7.78 -10.85 -10.77
CA GLY A 40 8.96 -11.66 -10.48
C GLY A 40 9.44 -11.49 -9.03
N ASP A 41 10.72 -11.11 -8.88
CA ASP A 41 11.37 -10.87 -7.60
C ASP A 41 11.34 -9.37 -7.17
N MET A 42 10.45 -8.57 -7.73
CA MET A 42 10.32 -7.16 -7.32
C MET A 42 10.09 -7.06 -5.81
N PRO A 43 10.80 -6.13 -5.12
CA PRO A 43 10.52 -5.84 -3.73
C PRO A 43 9.05 -5.46 -3.55
N ARG A 44 8.40 -6.04 -2.52
CA ARG A 44 6.97 -5.86 -2.28
C ARG A 44 6.71 -5.55 -0.82
N VAL A 45 5.81 -4.61 -0.57
CA VAL A 45 5.29 -4.30 0.76
C VAL A 45 3.77 -4.51 0.77
N VAL A 46 3.26 -5.18 1.79
CA VAL A 46 1.82 -5.41 2.01
C VAL A 46 1.39 -4.67 3.27
N ILE A 47 0.42 -3.77 3.13
CA ILE A 47 -0.17 -3.03 4.25
C ILE A 47 -1.58 -3.54 4.46
N SER A 48 -1.81 -4.30 5.53
CA SER A 48 -3.13 -4.83 5.88
C SER A 48 -4.05 -3.74 6.43
N GLY A 49 -5.33 -3.77 6.08
CA GLY A 49 -6.36 -2.85 6.59
C GLY A 49 -6.61 -2.97 8.10
N ASN A 50 -6.29 -4.11 8.71
CA ASN A 50 -6.53 -4.36 10.13
C ASN A 50 -5.64 -3.56 11.09
N TYR A 51 -4.51 -3.02 10.63
CA TYR A 51 -3.61 -2.21 11.45
C TYR A 51 -4.24 -0.97 12.07
N TYR A 52 -5.42 -0.58 11.61
CA TYR A 52 -5.94 0.75 11.89
C TYR A 52 -7.18 0.77 12.77
N GLY A 53 -7.63 -0.39 13.21
CA GLY A 53 -8.94 -0.52 13.85
C GLY A 53 -10.09 -0.22 12.87
N SER A 54 -9.77 -0.14 11.58
CA SER A 54 -10.73 -0.03 10.47
C SER A 54 -10.32 -1.02 9.39
N LYS A 55 -11.30 -1.52 8.64
CA LYS A 55 -11.07 -2.51 7.59
C LYS A 55 -10.25 -2.00 6.40
N CYS A 56 -9.88 -0.76 6.36
CA CYS A 56 -9.19 -0.16 5.23
C CYS A 56 -8.40 1.11 5.62
N MET A 57 -7.41 1.47 4.80
CA MET A 57 -6.63 2.69 4.97
C MET A 57 -7.54 3.94 4.89
N PRO A 58 -7.30 4.99 5.69
CA PRO A 58 -8.01 6.26 5.55
C PRO A 58 -7.87 6.86 4.16
N SER A 59 -8.78 7.75 3.83
CA SER A 59 -8.74 8.56 2.62
C SER A 59 -8.19 9.96 2.93
N LEU A 60 -7.87 10.72 1.89
CA LEU A 60 -7.51 12.13 2.00
C LEU A 60 -8.61 12.93 2.73
N ASN A 61 -9.89 12.63 2.47
CA ASN A 61 -11.00 13.30 3.16
C ASN A 61 -10.98 13.07 4.68
N ASN A 62 -10.58 11.87 5.15
CA ASN A 62 -10.39 11.62 6.58
C ASN A 62 -9.27 12.48 7.16
N LEU A 63 -8.17 12.65 6.42
CA LEU A 63 -7.07 13.51 6.84
C LEU A 63 -7.48 14.98 6.89
N LEU A 64 -8.16 15.48 5.85
CA LEU A 64 -8.65 16.86 5.80
C LEU A 64 -9.67 17.13 6.92
N ALA A 65 -10.59 16.20 7.18
CA ALA A 65 -11.53 16.31 8.28
C ALA A 65 -10.82 16.35 9.65
N ALA A 66 -9.74 15.60 9.82
CA ALA A 66 -8.93 15.64 11.03
C ALA A 66 -8.21 16.98 11.20
N TYR A 67 -7.65 17.54 10.11
CA TYR A 67 -7.05 18.88 10.12
C TYR A 67 -8.08 19.99 10.38
N GLY A 68 -9.30 19.86 9.82
CA GLY A 68 -10.39 20.81 10.06
C GLY A 68 -10.86 20.83 11.52
N LYS A 69 -10.74 19.74 12.24
CA LYS A 69 -11.00 19.71 13.69
C LYS A 69 -9.88 20.37 14.49
N ASN A 70 -8.64 20.03 14.16
CA ASN A 70 -7.45 20.49 14.87
C ASN A 70 -6.19 20.14 14.06
N PRO A 71 -5.27 21.09 13.80
CA PRO A 71 -4.01 20.79 13.10
C PRO A 71 -3.20 19.67 13.74
N LYS A 72 -3.21 19.55 15.07
CA LYS A 72 -2.54 18.46 15.80
C LYS A 72 -3.19 17.11 15.50
N ALA A 73 -4.52 17.05 15.35
CA ALA A 73 -5.22 15.79 15.04
C ALA A 73 -4.88 15.30 13.62
N GLY A 74 -4.84 16.17 12.63
CA GLY A 74 -4.42 15.81 11.26
C GLY A 74 -2.98 15.33 11.21
N GLY A 75 -2.07 16.06 11.84
CA GLY A 75 -0.66 15.67 11.94
C GLY A 75 -0.47 14.35 12.71
N SER A 76 -1.28 14.09 13.74
CA SER A 76 -1.25 12.84 14.51
C SER A 76 -1.74 11.66 13.65
N LEU A 77 -2.83 11.86 12.91
CA LEU A 77 -3.37 10.86 11.99
C LEU A 77 -2.32 10.48 10.93
N LYS A 78 -1.75 11.47 10.23
CA LYS A 78 -0.70 11.25 9.24
C LYS A 78 0.48 10.46 9.83
N ARG A 79 1.05 10.92 10.93
CA ARG A 79 2.20 10.25 11.59
C ARG A 79 1.90 8.81 12.01
N LYS A 80 0.66 8.53 12.46
CA LYS A 80 0.26 7.16 12.80
C LYS A 80 0.41 6.23 11.59
N PHE A 81 -0.14 6.61 10.45
CA PHE A 81 -0.12 5.78 9.25
C PHE A 81 1.26 5.71 8.60
N GLN A 82 2.00 6.81 8.60
CA GLN A 82 3.39 6.85 8.16
C GLN A 82 4.27 5.89 8.98
N ARG A 83 4.08 5.85 10.31
CA ARG A 83 4.80 4.90 11.18
C ARG A 83 4.46 3.46 10.82
N ILE A 84 3.19 3.15 10.59
CA ILE A 84 2.78 1.79 10.21
C ILE A 84 3.41 1.40 8.87
N CYS A 85 3.40 2.28 7.87
CA CYS A 85 4.10 2.02 6.62
C CYS A 85 5.60 1.77 6.87
N CYS A 86 6.24 2.59 7.71
CA CYS A 86 7.65 2.42 8.04
C CYS A 86 7.94 1.09 8.73
N ASP A 87 7.09 0.66 9.65
CA ASP A 87 7.25 -0.63 10.35
C ASP A 87 7.11 -1.79 9.35
N GLU A 88 6.10 -1.77 8.47
CA GLU A 88 5.90 -2.79 7.42
C GLU A 88 7.04 -2.81 6.40
N ILE A 89 7.56 -1.65 6.00
CA ILE A 89 8.70 -1.54 5.09
C ILE A 89 9.93 -2.21 5.72
N ARG A 90 10.22 -1.93 6.98
CA ARG A 90 11.36 -2.55 7.69
C ARG A 90 11.20 -4.06 7.84
N ASP A 91 10.01 -4.50 8.19
CA ASP A 91 9.73 -5.92 8.41
C ASP A 91 9.78 -6.73 7.12
N GLN A 92 9.29 -6.17 6.00
CA GLN A 92 9.15 -6.91 4.74
C GLN A 92 10.34 -6.72 3.80
N LEU A 93 10.96 -5.53 3.77
CA LEU A 93 12.12 -5.26 2.91
C LEU A 93 13.46 -5.41 3.64
N GLY A 94 13.46 -5.44 4.97
CA GLY A 94 14.70 -5.56 5.75
C GLY A 94 15.67 -4.41 5.47
N ASN A 95 16.86 -4.76 4.99
CA ASN A 95 17.92 -3.81 4.67
C ASN A 95 17.92 -3.35 3.20
N TRP A 96 16.92 -3.73 2.42
CA TRP A 96 16.84 -3.31 1.02
C TRP A 96 16.76 -1.79 0.89
N LYS A 97 17.49 -1.25 -0.06
CA LYS A 97 17.49 0.18 -0.41
C LYS A 97 17.46 0.32 -1.91
N ALA A 98 16.65 1.24 -2.40
CA ALA A 98 16.62 1.55 -3.81
C ALA A 98 17.98 2.07 -4.28
N SER A 99 18.50 1.42 -5.30
CA SER A 99 19.74 1.80 -5.97
C SER A 99 19.50 2.67 -7.21
N LYS A 100 18.25 2.62 -7.74
CA LYS A 100 17.79 3.32 -8.93
C LYS A 100 16.47 4.05 -8.63
N PRO A 101 16.02 4.97 -9.52
CA PRO A 101 14.68 5.54 -9.44
C PRO A 101 13.60 4.46 -9.49
N LEU A 102 12.49 4.70 -8.81
CA LEU A 102 11.41 3.73 -8.65
C LEU A 102 10.16 4.10 -9.44
N ILE A 103 9.44 3.09 -9.87
CA ILE A 103 8.00 3.15 -10.15
C ILE A 103 7.31 2.35 -9.06
N GLY A 104 6.28 2.93 -8.44
CA GLY A 104 5.47 2.25 -7.42
C GLY A 104 4.16 1.73 -8.00
N HIS A 105 3.88 0.42 -7.87
CA HIS A 105 2.63 -0.17 -8.32
C HIS A 105 1.76 -0.53 -7.12
N PHE A 106 0.72 0.26 -6.89
CA PHE A 106 -0.21 0.10 -5.78
C PHE A 106 -1.42 -0.73 -6.21
N ILE A 107 -1.65 -1.85 -5.54
CA ILE A 107 -2.81 -2.70 -5.74
C ILE A 107 -3.68 -2.63 -4.50
N HIS A 108 -4.84 -2.03 -4.65
CA HIS A 108 -5.79 -1.84 -3.56
C HIS A 108 -6.82 -2.96 -3.57
N TYR A 109 -6.87 -3.73 -2.50
CA TYR A 109 -7.91 -4.73 -2.25
C TYR A 109 -8.91 -4.16 -1.26
N GLU A 110 -10.07 -3.73 -1.75
CA GLU A 110 -11.09 -3.06 -0.97
C GLU A 110 -12.25 -3.99 -0.63
N PRO A 111 -12.91 -3.82 0.54
CA PRO A 111 -14.07 -4.61 0.90
C PRO A 111 -15.25 -4.26 -0.01
N ARG A 112 -16.04 -5.27 -0.38
CA ARG A 112 -17.22 -5.11 -1.22
C ARG A 112 -18.44 -4.56 -0.47
N ASP A 113 -18.47 -4.75 0.85
CA ASP A 113 -19.61 -4.53 1.76
C ASP A 113 -19.65 -3.12 2.37
N GLY A 114 -19.12 -2.13 1.69
CA GLY A 114 -19.05 -0.77 2.21
C GLY A 114 -19.48 0.29 1.20
N HIS A 115 -19.50 1.54 1.64
CA HIS A 115 -19.53 2.66 0.70
C HIS A 115 -18.28 2.60 -0.18
N LEU A 116 -18.49 2.48 -1.49
CA LEU A 116 -17.39 2.62 -2.44
C LEU A 116 -16.71 3.97 -2.20
N ARG A 117 -15.45 3.90 -1.86
CA ARG A 117 -14.67 5.11 -1.56
C ARG A 117 -14.25 5.79 -2.85
N ASP A 118 -14.10 7.09 -2.80
CA ASP A 118 -13.48 7.85 -3.88
C ASP A 118 -12.00 7.41 -4.01
N LEU A 119 -11.70 6.78 -5.15
CA LEU A 119 -10.40 6.18 -5.43
C LEU A 119 -9.27 7.20 -5.37
N ALA A 120 -9.46 8.39 -5.94
CA ALA A 120 -8.44 9.45 -5.92
C ALA A 120 -8.08 9.86 -4.49
N ASN A 121 -9.07 9.92 -3.59
CA ASN A 121 -8.84 10.23 -2.19
C ASN A 121 -8.09 9.13 -1.43
N VAL A 122 -8.33 7.86 -1.80
CA VAL A 122 -7.62 6.72 -1.21
C VAL A 122 -6.17 6.70 -1.71
N GLN A 123 -5.96 6.85 -3.02
CA GLN A 123 -4.64 6.94 -3.64
C GLN A 123 -3.78 8.00 -2.99
N ALA A 124 -4.28 9.25 -2.98
CA ALA A 124 -3.51 10.38 -2.48
C ALA A 124 -3.04 10.21 -1.02
N PHE A 125 -3.87 9.56 -0.17
CA PHE A 125 -3.46 9.29 1.19
C PHE A 125 -2.45 8.14 1.28
N ALA A 126 -2.72 7.03 0.58
CA ALA A 126 -1.86 5.85 0.59
C ALA A 126 -0.46 6.19 0.06
N SER A 127 -0.37 6.83 -1.11
CA SER A 127 0.89 7.29 -1.68
C SER A 127 1.66 8.17 -0.71
N LYS A 128 1.00 9.19 -0.16
CA LYS A 128 1.66 10.14 0.73
C LYS A 128 2.27 9.48 1.96
N VAL A 129 1.54 8.61 2.65
CA VAL A 129 2.06 7.99 3.88
C VAL A 129 3.08 6.90 3.59
N PHE A 130 2.98 6.23 2.44
CA PHE A 130 3.93 5.20 2.04
C PHE A 130 5.29 5.80 1.65
N TRP A 131 5.30 6.79 0.75
CA TRP A 131 6.56 7.42 0.32
C TRP A 131 7.25 8.18 1.45
N ASP A 132 6.50 8.87 2.32
CA ASP A 132 7.07 9.44 3.54
C ASP A 132 7.68 8.34 4.45
N GLY A 133 7.02 7.18 4.54
CA GLY A 133 7.53 6.02 5.28
C GLY A 133 8.82 5.46 4.67
N MET A 134 8.91 5.36 3.34
CA MET A 134 10.12 4.93 2.61
C MET A 134 11.31 5.85 2.89
N GLN A 135 11.07 7.16 2.96
CA GLN A 135 12.10 8.15 3.32
C GLN A 135 12.52 8.02 4.79
N ASP A 136 11.55 7.92 5.71
CA ASP A 136 11.84 7.79 7.15
C ASP A 136 12.61 6.51 7.48
N CYS A 137 12.38 5.43 6.73
CA CYS A 137 13.15 4.20 6.86
C CYS A 137 14.54 4.28 6.21
N GLY A 138 14.81 5.30 5.42
CA GLY A 138 16.03 5.44 4.62
C GLY A 138 16.11 4.43 3.47
N THR A 139 14.97 3.92 3.00
CA THR A 139 14.86 3.02 1.84
C THR A 139 15.03 3.79 0.53
N ILE A 140 14.51 5.03 0.49
CA ILE A 140 14.78 6.01 -0.56
C ILE A 140 15.30 7.31 0.08
N LYS A 141 15.99 8.12 -0.72
CA LYS A 141 16.55 9.40 -0.24
C LYS A 141 15.57 10.58 -0.34
N GLY A 142 14.54 10.46 -1.16
CA GLY A 142 13.53 11.50 -1.41
C GLY A 142 12.37 10.97 -2.22
N ASP A 143 11.33 11.79 -2.40
CA ASP A 143 10.14 11.53 -3.21
C ASP A 143 10.07 12.44 -4.45
N ASP A 144 11.18 13.05 -4.81
CA ASP A 144 11.29 13.84 -6.03
C ASP A 144 11.65 12.96 -7.26
N PRO A 145 11.55 13.49 -8.50
CA PRO A 145 11.73 12.71 -9.73
C PRO A 145 13.08 12.00 -9.89
N ARG A 146 14.08 12.33 -9.06
CA ARG A 146 15.36 11.59 -9.03
C ARG A 146 15.25 10.22 -8.38
N TYR A 147 14.21 9.99 -7.59
CA TYR A 147 14.03 8.77 -6.81
C TYR A 147 12.69 8.09 -7.07
N LEU A 148 11.68 8.85 -7.49
CA LEU A 148 10.34 8.35 -7.78
C LEU A 148 9.87 8.91 -9.12
N LEU A 149 9.83 8.05 -10.15
CA LEU A 149 9.47 8.44 -11.51
C LEU A 149 7.96 8.46 -11.74
N ASN A 150 7.26 7.48 -11.19
CA ASN A 150 5.81 7.32 -11.42
C ASN A 150 5.17 6.42 -10.37
N GLU A 151 3.85 6.43 -10.33
CA GLU A 151 3.05 5.46 -9.60
C GLU A 151 1.83 5.03 -10.41
N THR A 152 1.41 3.77 -10.24
CA THR A 152 0.18 3.22 -10.81
C THR A 152 -0.72 2.70 -9.70
N HIS A 153 -2.04 2.71 -9.93
CA HIS A 153 -3.01 2.27 -8.95
C HIS A 153 -4.08 1.39 -9.57
N ASP A 154 -4.14 0.14 -9.14
CA ASP A 154 -5.17 -0.82 -9.52
C ASP A 154 -6.07 -1.15 -8.32
N TYR A 155 -7.36 -1.41 -8.60
CA TYR A 155 -8.38 -1.65 -7.58
C TYR A 155 -9.10 -2.97 -7.80
N TYR A 156 -9.22 -3.74 -6.73
CA TYR A 156 -9.95 -4.99 -6.68
C TYR A 156 -10.97 -4.97 -5.55
N LEU A 157 -12.21 -5.33 -5.84
CA LEU A 157 -13.23 -5.54 -4.82
C LEU A 157 -13.18 -6.98 -4.34
N LEU A 158 -12.83 -7.17 -3.08
CA LEU A 158 -12.78 -8.49 -2.47
C LEU A 158 -14.22 -8.99 -2.21
N PRO A 159 -14.60 -10.18 -2.71
CA PRO A 159 -15.76 -10.87 -2.15
C PRO A 159 -15.44 -11.31 -0.71
N ASP A 160 -16.45 -11.29 0.18
CA ASP A 160 -16.34 -11.54 1.63
C ASP A 160 -15.50 -12.78 2.03
N LYS A 161 -15.42 -13.76 1.14
CA LYS A 161 -14.71 -15.03 1.35
C LYS A 161 -13.19 -14.99 1.07
N TYR A 162 -12.65 -13.89 0.53
CA TYR A 162 -11.25 -13.86 0.03
C TYR A 162 -10.28 -13.03 0.87
N GLY A 163 -10.60 -12.75 2.11
CA GLY A 163 -9.60 -12.23 3.02
C GLY A 163 -9.72 -10.75 3.35
N GLU A 164 -8.68 -10.24 3.98
CA GLU A 164 -8.66 -8.91 4.56
C GLU A 164 -8.33 -7.84 3.51
N PRO A 165 -8.97 -6.67 3.58
CA PRO A 165 -8.58 -5.50 2.81
C PRO A 165 -7.11 -5.17 3.03
N ARG A 166 -6.40 -4.83 1.95
CA ARG A 166 -4.97 -4.53 2.00
C ARG A 166 -4.55 -3.70 0.80
N ILE A 167 -3.37 -3.13 0.90
CA ILE A 167 -2.66 -2.54 -0.24
C ILE A 167 -1.37 -3.33 -0.42
N GLU A 168 -1.12 -3.82 -1.62
CA GLU A 168 0.15 -4.41 -2.02
C GLU A 168 0.88 -3.39 -2.90
N ILE A 169 2.14 -3.12 -2.58
CA ILE A 169 2.97 -2.15 -3.29
C ILE A 169 4.19 -2.89 -3.84
N TYR A 170 4.33 -2.92 -5.15
CA TYR A 170 5.50 -3.46 -5.84
C TYR A 170 6.41 -2.30 -6.25
N LEU A 171 7.72 -2.48 -6.10
CA LEU A 171 8.73 -1.45 -6.30
C LEU A 171 9.61 -1.87 -7.49
N GLU A 172 9.40 -1.22 -8.62
CA GLU A 172 10.17 -1.44 -9.83
C GLU A 172 11.34 -0.45 -9.87
N GLU A 173 12.57 -0.96 -9.89
CA GLU A 173 13.76 -0.14 -10.16
C GLU A 173 13.93 0.04 -11.66
N VAL A 174 14.04 1.29 -12.10
CA VAL A 174 14.16 1.64 -13.53
C VAL A 174 15.56 2.17 -13.83
N ASP A 175 16.14 1.70 -14.92
CA ASP A 175 17.41 2.25 -15.40
C ASP A 175 17.20 3.68 -15.93
N ASP A 176 18.06 4.62 -15.53
CA ASP A 176 18.13 5.93 -16.16
C ASP A 176 18.63 5.73 -17.60
N GLU A 177 17.70 5.63 -18.54
CA GLU A 177 18.03 5.79 -19.97
C GLU A 177 18.31 7.28 -20.24
N CYS A 178 19.56 7.73 -19.98
CA CYS A 178 20.08 9.00 -20.46
C CYS A 178 20.72 8.85 -21.84
#